data_2b274cd6cd9ca677747c56d1d89fcecd
#
_entry.id   2b274cd6cd9ca677747c56d1d89fcecd
#
_cell.length_a   1.000
_cell.length_b   1.000
_cell.length_c   1.000
_cell.angle_alpha   90.00
_cell.angle_beta   90.00
_cell.angle_gamma   90.00
#
_symmetry.space_group_name_H-M   'P 1'
#
loop_
_entity.id
_entity.type
_entity.pdbx_description
1 polymer ?
#
loop_
_entity_poly.entity_id
_entity_poly.type
_entity_poly.pdbx_seq_one_letter_code
_entity_poly.pdbx_strand_id
1 'polypeptide(L)'
;MRYLKNLGTRQTPQWEPIPGSAQVPNSAGGYAWAVDDWTRLDRFLVLGSEGGSYYATERQLTRENAEAVLRCVEADGPRAVRRVVEVSEAGRAPKNDPALFVLALCAADGEEATRKAALEALPRVARTGTHLMHFAAYVEQFRGWGRGLRRAVAAWYNERALDDLALQVVKYQQRDGWSHADLLRLAHPQTGDGARNALYRWIVDGREAVPDLAALPALVAALERAREARTRDEVVALVREHRLPREAVPTEWLREAAVWEALLDDMPMTALIRNLATLTRVGLVVPGAEATRRVVAQLGDEGRLRKARVHPIQVLAALKTYASGRGARSDTTWTPVPQVVDALDRAFYAAFGNVPATGKRWLLALDVSGSMDGSTVAGVPGLTPRVAAAAMALVTANTERNHTIVGFTSAGGDWYGQSTDVQDVSGLSPLVISPRQRLDDVVTYTANLPFGGTDCSLPMRWALKNRVEVDVFAIYTDSETWAGPQAPAQALQRYRREVNPGAKLVVVGMVSNGFTIADPDDAGMLDVVGFDTATPAVIADFATGQVVGSAA
;
A
#
# COMPACT_ATOMS: atom_id res chain seq x y z
N MET A 1 32.12 17.13 5.53
CA MET A 1 32.44 17.71 6.85
C MET A 1 32.34 19.25 6.95
N ARG A 2 32.42 20.04 5.87
CA ARG A 2 32.25 21.52 5.96
C ARG A 2 30.82 21.96 6.29
N TYR A 3 29.81 21.23 5.85
CA TYR A 3 28.41 21.64 6.06
C TYR A 3 27.91 21.34 7.48
N LEU A 4 28.41 20.32 8.16
CA LEU A 4 28.10 20.03 9.57
C LEU A 4 28.39 21.21 10.51
N LYS A 5 29.39 22.05 10.19
CA LYS A 5 29.66 23.28 10.93
C LYS A 5 28.58 24.35 10.77
N ASN A 6 27.88 24.36 9.63
CA ASN A 6 26.81 25.32 9.31
C ASN A 6 25.44 24.90 9.84
N LEU A 7 25.22 23.61 10.07
CA LEU A 7 23.96 23.10 10.66
C LEU A 7 23.69 23.70 12.05
N GLY A 8 24.74 24.07 12.79
CA GLY A 8 24.61 24.50 14.16
C GLY A 8 24.61 26.00 14.42
N THR A 9 25.08 26.82 13.49
CA THR A 9 25.36 28.25 13.74
C THR A 9 24.64 29.21 12.83
N ARG A 10 24.17 28.78 11.65
CA ARG A 10 23.46 29.61 10.69
C ARG A 10 22.06 29.05 10.46
N GLN A 11 21.07 29.92 10.47
CA GLN A 11 19.70 29.60 10.05
C GLN A 11 19.62 29.78 8.54
N THR A 12 19.17 28.74 7.83
CA THR A 12 18.96 28.77 6.38
C THR A 12 17.48 28.56 6.11
N PRO A 13 16.81 29.50 5.44
CA PRO A 13 15.40 29.32 5.08
C PRO A 13 15.24 28.16 4.11
N GLN A 14 14.04 27.57 4.06
CA GLN A 14 13.79 26.36 3.27
C GLN A 14 13.83 26.59 1.76
N TRP A 15 13.72 27.86 1.30
CA TRP A 15 13.89 28.25 -0.10
C TRP A 15 15.36 28.47 -0.51
N GLU A 16 16.32 28.18 0.36
CA GLU A 16 17.76 28.20 0.09
C GLU A 16 18.39 26.87 0.54
N PRO A 17 19.40 26.36 -0.19
CA PRO A 17 20.11 25.17 0.26
C PRO A 17 21.00 25.51 1.48
N ILE A 18 21.10 24.58 2.42
CA ILE A 18 22.08 24.69 3.52
C ILE A 18 23.48 24.77 2.89
N PRO A 19 24.28 25.81 3.18
CA PRO A 19 25.58 26.01 2.55
C PRO A 19 26.52 24.82 2.70
N GLY A 20 26.93 24.24 1.58
CA GLY A 20 27.80 23.08 1.49
C GLY A 20 27.12 21.72 1.69
N SER A 21 25.81 21.68 1.77
CA SER A 21 25.03 20.43 1.73
C SER A 21 24.84 19.93 0.29
N ALA A 22 24.38 18.67 0.17
CA ALA A 22 23.97 18.06 -1.09
C ALA A 22 22.46 18.21 -1.35
N GLN A 23 21.80 19.20 -0.74
CA GLN A 23 20.39 19.48 -0.99
C GLN A 23 20.11 19.85 -2.45
N VAL A 24 18.97 19.42 -2.95
CA VAL A 24 18.46 19.71 -4.31
C VAL A 24 17.14 20.47 -4.21
N PRO A 25 16.78 21.27 -5.24
CA PRO A 25 15.45 21.88 -5.27
C PRO A 25 14.37 20.81 -5.34
N ASN A 26 13.33 20.95 -4.53
CA ASN A 26 12.12 20.12 -4.62
C ASN A 26 11.09 20.76 -5.58
N SER A 27 9.96 20.08 -5.80
CA SER A 27 8.96 20.54 -6.75
C SER A 27 8.16 21.76 -6.28
N ALA A 28 8.17 22.04 -4.97
CA ALA A 28 7.49 23.19 -4.37
C ALA A 28 8.32 24.49 -4.37
N GLY A 29 9.59 24.43 -4.82
CA GLY A 29 10.50 25.58 -4.83
C GLY A 29 11.33 25.75 -3.57
N GLY A 30 11.32 24.77 -2.68
CA GLY A 30 12.21 24.66 -1.53
C GLY A 30 13.39 23.72 -1.80
N TYR A 31 14.14 23.39 -0.74
CA TYR A 31 15.30 22.50 -0.81
C TYR A 31 15.15 21.32 0.17
N ALA A 32 15.43 20.12 -0.34
CA ALA A 32 15.40 18.87 0.40
C ALA A 32 16.56 17.97 -0.07
N TRP A 33 16.76 16.81 0.52
CA TRP A 33 17.70 15.83 -0.02
C TRP A 33 17.00 14.94 -1.05
N ALA A 34 17.73 14.61 -2.12
CA ALA A 34 17.29 13.56 -3.02
C ALA A 34 17.44 12.21 -2.32
N VAL A 35 16.41 11.38 -2.41
CA VAL A 35 16.53 9.97 -2.02
C VAL A 35 17.36 9.24 -3.07
N ASP A 36 18.13 8.23 -2.65
CA ASP A 36 18.83 7.36 -3.58
C ASP A 36 17.86 6.49 -4.41
N ASP A 37 18.35 5.90 -5.49
CA ASP A 37 17.52 5.10 -6.39
C ASP A 37 16.93 3.86 -5.70
N TRP A 38 17.62 3.27 -4.72
CA TRP A 38 17.12 2.12 -3.96
C TRP A 38 15.98 2.50 -3.02
N THR A 39 16.10 3.61 -2.32
CA THR A 39 15.00 4.17 -1.52
C THR A 39 13.80 4.54 -2.40
N ARG A 40 14.07 5.08 -3.61
CA ARG A 40 13.01 5.39 -4.56
C ARG A 40 12.34 4.13 -5.12
N LEU A 41 13.11 3.08 -5.39
CA LEU A 41 12.57 1.76 -5.74
C LEU A 41 11.64 1.24 -4.64
N ASP A 42 12.02 1.32 -3.37
CA ASP A 42 11.19 0.89 -2.24
C ASP A 42 9.89 1.68 -2.16
N ARG A 43 9.95 3.01 -2.28
CA ARG A 43 8.76 3.87 -2.32
C ARG A 43 7.83 3.49 -3.47
N PHE A 44 8.38 3.25 -4.65
CA PHE A 44 7.60 2.82 -5.80
C PHE A 44 6.98 1.44 -5.60
N LEU A 45 7.72 0.46 -5.08
CA LEU A 45 7.21 -0.89 -4.81
C LEU A 45 6.03 -0.88 -3.83
N VAL A 46 6.03 0.02 -2.83
CA VAL A 46 4.99 0.09 -1.80
C VAL A 46 3.84 1.00 -2.21
N LEU A 47 4.11 2.23 -2.62
CA LEU A 47 3.08 3.25 -2.88
C LEU A 47 2.60 3.27 -4.34
N GLY A 48 3.43 2.80 -5.28
CA GLY A 48 3.17 2.92 -6.71
C GLY A 48 3.21 4.38 -7.18
N SER A 49 2.65 4.63 -8.35
CA SER A 49 2.50 5.99 -8.92
C SER A 49 1.06 6.39 -9.16
N GLU A 50 0.11 5.48 -8.91
CA GLU A 50 -1.32 5.73 -9.17
C GLU A 50 -1.86 6.91 -8.38
N GLY A 51 -2.56 7.81 -9.07
CA GLY A 51 -3.08 9.05 -8.50
C GLY A 51 -2.08 10.20 -8.51
N GLY A 52 -0.81 9.95 -8.90
CA GLY A 52 0.24 10.96 -8.94
C GLY A 52 0.59 11.56 -7.56
N SER A 53 1.14 12.77 -7.61
CA SER A 53 1.30 13.64 -6.44
C SER A 53 0.70 15.01 -6.75
N TYR A 54 0.71 15.94 -5.80
CA TYR A 54 0.25 17.32 -6.05
C TYR A 54 1.06 17.99 -7.16
N TYR A 55 2.37 17.71 -7.22
CA TYR A 55 3.31 18.35 -8.15
C TYR A 55 3.56 17.54 -9.43
N ALA A 56 3.21 16.25 -9.47
CA ALA A 56 3.46 15.39 -10.62
C ALA A 56 2.21 14.56 -10.97
N THR A 57 1.85 14.57 -12.26
CA THR A 57 0.80 13.66 -12.77
C THR A 57 1.21 12.19 -12.58
N GLU A 58 0.23 11.28 -12.55
CA GLU A 58 0.50 9.84 -12.49
C GLU A 58 1.49 9.39 -13.57
N ARG A 59 1.32 9.87 -14.79
CA ARG A 59 2.22 9.55 -15.91
C ARG A 59 3.66 10.03 -15.70
N GLN A 60 3.82 11.23 -15.18
CA GLN A 60 5.14 11.80 -14.89
C GLN A 60 5.82 11.05 -13.75
N LEU A 61 5.11 10.81 -12.65
CA LEU A 61 5.63 10.09 -11.49
C LEU A 61 5.99 8.64 -11.85
N THR A 62 5.19 7.98 -12.71
CA THR A 62 5.48 6.63 -13.22
C THR A 62 6.77 6.63 -14.03
N ARG A 63 6.98 7.61 -14.91
CA ARG A 63 8.20 7.74 -15.71
C ARG A 63 9.43 7.94 -14.83
N GLU A 64 9.37 8.88 -13.89
CA GLU A 64 10.47 9.17 -12.99
C GLU A 64 10.84 7.97 -12.10
N ASN A 65 9.84 7.22 -11.62
CA ASN A 65 10.07 6.00 -10.85
C ASN A 65 10.67 4.89 -11.73
N ALA A 66 10.18 4.74 -12.98
CA ALA A 66 10.74 3.78 -13.92
C ALA A 66 12.22 4.08 -14.24
N GLU A 67 12.60 5.34 -14.41
CA GLU A 67 13.99 5.75 -14.61
C GLU A 67 14.88 5.39 -13.41
N ALA A 68 14.41 5.57 -12.17
CA ALA A 68 15.14 5.15 -10.97
C ALA A 68 15.26 3.61 -10.89
N VAL A 69 14.20 2.89 -11.23
CA VAL A 69 14.22 1.42 -11.31
C VAL A 69 15.26 0.93 -12.33
N LEU A 70 15.31 1.54 -13.52
CA LEU A 70 16.30 1.18 -14.53
C LEU A 70 17.73 1.37 -14.04
N ARG A 71 18.03 2.49 -13.34
CA ARG A 71 19.34 2.69 -12.72
C ARG A 71 19.67 1.64 -11.66
N CYS A 72 18.68 1.20 -10.86
CA CYS A 72 18.88 0.07 -9.94
C CYS A 72 19.16 -1.24 -10.68
N VAL A 73 18.46 -1.50 -11.80
CA VAL A 73 18.66 -2.71 -12.64
C VAL A 73 20.05 -2.70 -13.25
N GLU A 74 20.52 -1.56 -13.73
CA GLU A 74 21.87 -1.38 -14.29
C GLU A 74 22.96 -1.53 -13.22
N ALA A 75 22.73 -1.00 -12.01
CA ALA A 75 23.72 -1.05 -10.92
C ALA A 75 23.84 -2.45 -10.28
N ASP A 76 22.72 -3.10 -9.96
CA ASP A 76 22.65 -4.48 -9.42
C ASP A 76 21.24 -5.05 -9.68
N GLY A 77 21.04 -5.56 -10.88
CA GLY A 77 19.75 -6.15 -11.28
C GLY A 77 19.30 -7.34 -10.42
N PRO A 78 20.18 -8.29 -10.05
CA PRO A 78 19.82 -9.36 -9.11
C PRO A 78 19.36 -8.84 -7.74
N ARG A 79 19.92 -7.77 -7.22
CA ARG A 79 19.47 -7.09 -5.99
C ARG A 79 18.07 -6.51 -6.18
N ALA A 80 17.80 -5.85 -7.31
CA ALA A 80 16.47 -5.33 -7.62
C ALA A 80 15.42 -6.46 -7.63
N VAL A 81 15.71 -7.60 -8.24
CA VAL A 81 14.84 -8.79 -8.24
C VAL A 81 14.61 -9.31 -6.82
N ARG A 82 15.67 -9.45 -6.01
CA ARG A 82 15.53 -9.88 -4.60
C ARG A 82 14.62 -8.94 -3.82
N ARG A 83 14.77 -7.62 -4.02
CA ARG A 83 13.93 -6.61 -3.34
C ARG A 83 12.47 -6.70 -3.74
N VAL A 84 12.18 -6.89 -5.04
CA VAL A 84 10.82 -7.14 -5.55
C VAL A 84 10.18 -8.35 -4.86
N VAL A 85 10.92 -9.46 -4.79
CA VAL A 85 10.44 -10.69 -4.16
C VAL A 85 10.16 -10.47 -2.68
N GLU A 86 11.08 -9.85 -1.95
CA GLU A 86 10.95 -9.56 -0.53
C GLU A 86 9.69 -8.73 -0.22
N VAL A 87 9.53 -7.59 -0.89
CA VAL A 87 8.36 -6.71 -0.68
C VAL A 87 7.06 -7.44 -1.03
N SER A 88 7.05 -8.19 -2.15
CA SER A 88 5.87 -8.91 -2.63
C SER A 88 5.48 -10.07 -1.73
N GLU A 89 6.44 -10.92 -1.29
CA GLU A 89 6.15 -12.07 -0.42
C GLU A 89 5.76 -11.65 0.99
N ALA A 90 6.38 -10.62 1.53
CA ALA A 90 6.04 -10.08 2.83
C ALA A 90 4.68 -9.34 2.84
N GLY A 91 4.11 -9.04 1.66
CA GLY A 91 2.83 -8.33 1.56
C GLY A 91 2.92 -6.87 2.04
N ARG A 92 4.09 -6.23 1.85
CA ARG A 92 4.36 -4.87 2.32
C ARG A 92 3.58 -3.80 1.54
N ALA A 93 3.18 -4.09 0.31
CA ALA A 93 2.47 -3.18 -0.58
C ALA A 93 0.96 -3.48 -0.68
N PRO A 94 0.09 -2.46 -0.84
CA PRO A 94 -1.35 -2.63 -1.01
C PRO A 94 -1.72 -3.30 -2.33
N LYS A 95 -0.87 -3.14 -3.36
CA LYS A 95 -1.01 -3.74 -4.69
C LYS A 95 0.30 -4.38 -5.11
N ASN A 96 0.21 -5.43 -5.92
CA ASN A 96 1.39 -6.12 -6.42
C ASN A 96 1.84 -5.63 -7.82
N ASP A 97 1.10 -4.67 -8.39
CA ASP A 97 1.35 -4.16 -9.74
C ASP A 97 2.74 -3.51 -9.88
N PRO A 98 3.23 -2.67 -8.94
CA PRO A 98 4.59 -2.15 -9.00
C PRO A 98 5.66 -3.25 -8.99
N ALA A 99 5.47 -4.29 -8.17
CA ALA A 99 6.40 -5.41 -8.12
C ALA A 99 6.44 -6.19 -9.46
N LEU A 100 5.28 -6.38 -10.10
CA LEU A 100 5.19 -7.02 -11.43
C LEU A 100 5.82 -6.14 -12.52
N PHE A 101 5.62 -4.83 -12.45
CA PHE A 101 6.23 -3.86 -13.36
C PHE A 101 7.76 -3.90 -13.27
N VAL A 102 8.33 -3.81 -12.06
CA VAL A 102 9.79 -3.88 -11.85
C VAL A 102 10.34 -5.23 -12.30
N LEU A 103 9.65 -6.33 -12.00
CA LEU A 103 10.05 -7.67 -12.44
C LEU A 103 10.06 -7.77 -13.97
N ALA A 104 9.10 -7.16 -14.65
CA ALA A 104 9.04 -7.11 -16.10
C ALA A 104 10.18 -6.29 -16.72
N LEU A 105 10.53 -5.14 -16.10
CA LEU A 105 11.72 -4.36 -16.49
C LEU A 105 13.02 -5.18 -16.32
N CYS A 106 13.18 -5.85 -15.18
CA CYS A 106 14.33 -6.74 -14.96
C CYS A 106 14.41 -7.86 -16.02
N ALA A 107 13.26 -8.41 -16.42
CA ALA A 107 13.19 -9.46 -17.44
C ALA A 107 13.43 -8.92 -18.86
N ALA A 108 13.15 -7.65 -19.14
CA ALA A 108 13.31 -7.02 -20.45
C ALA A 108 14.70 -6.40 -20.63
N ASP A 109 15.10 -5.51 -19.74
CA ASP A 109 16.27 -4.64 -19.88
C ASP A 109 17.49 -5.10 -19.07
N GLY A 110 17.30 -6.01 -18.10
CA GLY A 110 18.39 -6.54 -17.29
C GLY A 110 19.40 -7.35 -18.11
N GLU A 111 20.61 -7.49 -17.61
CA GLU A 111 21.61 -8.43 -18.12
C GLU A 111 21.15 -9.90 -17.98
N GLU A 112 21.88 -10.85 -18.55
CA GLU A 112 21.50 -12.27 -18.58
C GLU A 112 21.18 -12.83 -17.18
N ALA A 113 22.04 -12.53 -16.20
CA ALA A 113 21.83 -12.96 -14.80
C ALA A 113 20.54 -12.37 -14.20
N THR A 114 20.29 -11.08 -14.44
CA THR A 114 19.09 -10.37 -13.99
C THR A 114 17.84 -10.92 -14.64
N ARG A 115 17.86 -11.11 -15.97
CA ARG A 115 16.74 -11.71 -16.72
C ARG A 115 16.41 -13.11 -16.24
N LYS A 116 17.43 -13.94 -16.00
CA LYS A 116 17.25 -15.28 -15.46
C LYS A 116 16.61 -15.22 -14.07
N ALA A 117 17.16 -14.42 -13.17
CA ALA A 117 16.62 -14.25 -11.81
C ALA A 117 15.17 -13.75 -11.81
N ALA A 118 14.83 -12.78 -12.69
CA ALA A 118 13.47 -12.25 -12.81
C ALA A 118 12.46 -13.32 -13.28
N LEU A 119 12.83 -14.13 -14.27
CA LEU A 119 11.96 -15.19 -14.78
C LEU A 119 11.81 -16.35 -13.78
N GLU A 120 12.84 -16.67 -13.01
CA GLU A 120 12.78 -17.66 -11.92
C GLU A 120 11.93 -17.15 -10.73
N ALA A 121 11.93 -15.83 -10.48
CA ALA A 121 11.12 -15.21 -9.44
C ALA A 121 9.63 -15.07 -9.82
N LEU A 122 9.28 -15.23 -11.10
CA LEU A 122 7.91 -15.00 -11.59
C LEU A 122 6.83 -15.76 -10.80
N PRO A 123 6.93 -17.07 -10.49
CA PRO A 123 5.90 -17.78 -9.75
C PRO A 123 5.71 -17.26 -8.31
N ARG A 124 6.77 -16.70 -7.72
CA ARG A 124 6.76 -16.14 -6.35
C ARG A 124 6.05 -14.78 -6.29
N VAL A 125 6.21 -13.95 -7.32
CA VAL A 125 5.62 -12.61 -7.43
C VAL A 125 4.24 -12.67 -8.08
N ALA A 126 4.10 -13.37 -9.22
CA ALA A 126 2.85 -13.56 -9.93
C ALA A 126 2.00 -14.67 -9.29
N ARG A 127 1.48 -14.43 -8.10
CA ARG A 127 0.76 -15.43 -7.31
C ARG A 127 -0.65 -15.77 -7.82
N THR A 128 -1.25 -14.91 -8.62
CA THR A 128 -2.60 -15.08 -9.19
C THR A 128 -2.60 -14.99 -10.71
N GLY A 129 -3.66 -15.49 -11.35
CA GLY A 129 -3.85 -15.34 -12.81
C GLY A 129 -3.82 -13.87 -13.25
N THR A 130 -4.44 -12.97 -12.48
CA THR A 130 -4.39 -11.52 -12.73
C THR A 130 -2.93 -11.01 -12.73
N HIS A 131 -2.13 -11.41 -11.75
CA HIS A 131 -0.72 -11.01 -11.69
C HIS A 131 0.08 -11.50 -12.89
N LEU A 132 -0.16 -12.73 -13.33
CA LEU A 132 0.50 -13.27 -14.52
C LEU A 132 0.12 -12.49 -15.78
N MET A 133 -1.14 -12.12 -15.94
CA MET A 133 -1.62 -11.32 -17.05
C MET A 133 -1.06 -9.89 -17.04
N HIS A 134 -1.00 -9.22 -15.89
CA HIS A 134 -0.32 -7.92 -15.74
C HIS A 134 1.16 -8.01 -16.14
N PHE A 135 1.85 -9.02 -15.64
CA PHE A 135 3.26 -9.24 -16.00
C PHE A 135 3.44 -9.45 -17.51
N ALA A 136 2.58 -10.27 -18.14
CA ALA A 136 2.61 -10.50 -19.58
C ALA A 136 2.38 -9.20 -20.37
N ALA A 137 1.42 -8.38 -19.95
CA ALA A 137 1.14 -7.09 -20.57
C ALA A 137 2.35 -6.13 -20.48
N TYR A 138 3.02 -6.07 -19.33
CA TYR A 138 4.23 -5.24 -19.18
C TYR A 138 5.38 -5.74 -20.04
N VAL A 139 5.68 -7.04 -20.02
CA VAL A 139 6.79 -7.59 -20.83
C VAL A 139 6.52 -7.43 -22.32
N GLU A 140 5.27 -7.55 -22.78
CA GLU A 140 4.92 -7.32 -24.19
C GLU A 140 5.23 -5.87 -24.60
N GLN A 141 4.95 -4.89 -23.74
CA GLN A 141 5.26 -3.50 -24.01
C GLN A 141 6.77 -3.21 -24.04
N PHE A 142 7.58 -3.93 -23.23
CA PHE A 142 9.00 -3.66 -23.09
C PHE A 142 9.84 -4.44 -24.12
N ARG A 143 9.56 -5.71 -24.36
CA ARG A 143 10.43 -6.58 -25.16
C ARG A 143 9.70 -7.56 -26.05
N GLY A 144 8.46 -7.95 -25.70
CA GLY A 144 7.74 -9.04 -26.36
C GLY A 144 8.16 -10.45 -25.92
N TRP A 145 7.64 -11.50 -26.62
CA TRP A 145 7.68 -12.89 -26.21
C TRP A 145 8.93 -13.63 -26.71
N GLY A 146 9.89 -13.86 -25.79
CA GLY A 146 11.06 -14.70 -26.04
C GLY A 146 10.94 -16.14 -25.47
N ARG A 147 11.90 -17.00 -25.78
CA ARG A 147 11.93 -18.41 -25.30
C ARG A 147 11.97 -18.52 -23.77
N GLY A 148 12.70 -17.63 -23.08
CA GLY A 148 12.79 -17.61 -21.62
C GLY A 148 11.44 -17.32 -20.98
N LEU A 149 10.72 -16.30 -21.48
CA LEU A 149 9.39 -15.94 -20.98
C LEU A 149 8.36 -17.06 -21.19
N ARG A 150 8.35 -17.68 -22.38
CA ARG A 150 7.47 -18.83 -22.67
C ARG A 150 7.68 -19.98 -21.67
N ARG A 151 8.95 -20.31 -21.35
CA ARG A 151 9.28 -21.32 -20.35
C ARG A 151 8.81 -20.93 -18.94
N ALA A 152 9.03 -19.68 -18.53
CA ALA A 152 8.62 -19.20 -17.21
C ALA A 152 7.09 -19.22 -17.05
N VAL A 153 6.34 -18.79 -18.08
CA VAL A 153 4.87 -18.89 -18.09
C VAL A 153 4.41 -20.35 -18.11
N ALA A 154 5.03 -21.23 -18.91
CA ALA A 154 4.72 -22.65 -18.90
C ALA A 154 4.96 -23.29 -17.53
N ALA A 155 6.06 -22.94 -16.85
CA ALA A 155 6.36 -23.39 -15.49
C ALA A 155 5.29 -22.92 -14.50
N TRP A 156 4.80 -21.68 -14.60
CA TRP A 156 3.72 -21.15 -13.76
C TRP A 156 2.45 -22.02 -13.84
N TYR A 157 2.11 -22.55 -15.03
CA TYR A 157 0.97 -23.45 -15.22
C TYR A 157 1.26 -24.89 -14.77
N ASN A 158 2.48 -25.39 -15.01
CA ASN A 158 2.82 -26.79 -14.76
C ASN A 158 3.18 -27.10 -13.31
N GLU A 159 3.79 -26.17 -12.59
CA GLU A 159 4.32 -26.39 -11.25
C GLU A 159 3.28 -26.20 -10.14
N ARG A 160 2.16 -25.53 -10.45
CA ARG A 160 1.05 -25.38 -9.50
C ARG A 160 0.31 -26.69 -9.30
N ALA A 161 -0.17 -26.94 -8.06
CA ALA A 161 -1.14 -27.99 -7.81
C ALA A 161 -2.36 -27.81 -8.70
N LEU A 162 -2.93 -28.89 -9.20
CA LEU A 162 -4.02 -28.84 -10.19
C LEU A 162 -5.25 -28.09 -9.67
N ASP A 163 -5.62 -28.32 -8.39
CA ASP A 163 -6.77 -27.64 -7.77
C ASP A 163 -6.53 -26.13 -7.59
N ASP A 164 -5.30 -25.74 -7.22
CA ASP A 164 -4.94 -24.31 -7.16
C ASP A 164 -4.98 -23.67 -8.55
N LEU A 165 -4.45 -24.36 -9.56
CA LEU A 165 -4.54 -23.88 -10.94
C LEU A 165 -6.00 -23.73 -11.41
N ALA A 166 -6.86 -24.69 -11.11
CA ALA A 166 -8.27 -24.63 -11.39
C ALA A 166 -8.93 -23.39 -10.75
N LEU A 167 -8.58 -23.13 -9.49
CA LEU A 167 -9.07 -21.93 -8.80
C LEU A 167 -8.58 -20.64 -9.48
N GLN A 168 -7.31 -20.58 -9.90
CA GLN A 168 -6.76 -19.42 -10.60
C GLN A 168 -7.51 -19.13 -11.91
N VAL A 169 -7.77 -20.18 -12.68
CA VAL A 169 -8.43 -20.09 -13.98
C VAL A 169 -9.92 -19.70 -13.83
N VAL A 170 -10.62 -20.27 -12.87
CA VAL A 170 -12.04 -19.98 -12.62
C VAL A 170 -12.22 -18.55 -12.10
N LYS A 171 -11.32 -18.12 -11.20
CA LYS A 171 -11.45 -16.83 -10.51
C LYS A 171 -10.92 -15.64 -11.32
N TYR A 172 -9.87 -15.83 -12.10
CA TYR A 172 -9.14 -14.75 -12.79
C TYR A 172 -9.10 -14.98 -14.29
N GLN A 173 -10.23 -14.86 -14.97
CA GLN A 173 -10.41 -15.29 -16.35
C GLN A 173 -9.64 -14.45 -17.38
N GLN A 174 -9.64 -13.12 -17.19
CA GLN A 174 -8.98 -12.19 -18.10
C GLN A 174 -8.54 -10.89 -17.40
N ARG A 175 -7.48 -10.27 -17.90
CA ARG A 175 -6.99 -8.98 -17.44
C ARG A 175 -6.10 -8.32 -18.50
N ASP A 176 -6.19 -6.97 -18.64
CA ASP A 176 -5.35 -6.15 -19.53
C ASP A 176 -5.30 -6.65 -20.99
N GLY A 177 -6.41 -7.16 -21.49
CA GLY A 177 -6.48 -7.74 -22.82
C GLY A 177 -5.95 -9.18 -22.92
N TRP A 178 -5.42 -9.75 -21.82
CA TRP A 178 -4.91 -11.11 -21.74
C TRP A 178 -5.91 -12.07 -21.08
N SER A 179 -5.95 -13.30 -21.57
CA SER A 179 -6.67 -14.43 -20.98
C SER A 179 -5.74 -15.61 -20.73
N HIS A 180 -6.18 -16.58 -19.93
CA HIS A 180 -5.43 -17.83 -19.79
C HIS A 180 -5.26 -18.57 -21.11
N ALA A 181 -6.23 -18.47 -22.03
CA ALA A 181 -6.13 -19.07 -23.36
C ALA A 181 -4.99 -18.47 -24.19
N ASP A 182 -4.81 -17.14 -24.16
CA ASP A 182 -3.73 -16.45 -24.86
C ASP A 182 -2.37 -16.87 -24.31
N LEU A 183 -2.23 -16.90 -22.98
CA LEU A 183 -1.00 -17.31 -22.32
C LEU A 183 -0.63 -18.77 -22.62
N LEU A 184 -1.60 -19.68 -22.63
CA LEU A 184 -1.38 -21.10 -22.97
C LEU A 184 -1.00 -21.29 -24.45
N ARG A 185 -1.64 -20.55 -25.37
CA ARG A 185 -1.31 -20.57 -26.80
C ARG A 185 0.10 -20.05 -27.08
N LEU A 186 0.63 -19.13 -26.28
CA LEU A 186 1.98 -18.60 -26.44
C LEU A 186 3.04 -19.45 -25.74
N ALA A 187 2.74 -19.95 -24.55
CA ALA A 187 3.69 -20.69 -23.72
C ALA A 187 3.81 -22.17 -24.11
N HIS A 188 2.76 -22.77 -24.68
CA HIS A 188 2.68 -24.19 -25.07
C HIS A 188 3.16 -25.15 -23.97
N PRO A 189 2.63 -25.07 -22.71
CA PRO A 189 3.08 -25.94 -21.64
C PRO A 189 2.81 -27.41 -22.00
N GLN A 190 3.80 -28.26 -21.84
CA GLN A 190 3.67 -29.70 -22.02
C GLN A 190 3.52 -30.38 -20.67
N THR A 191 2.60 -31.33 -20.55
CA THR A 191 2.38 -32.12 -19.33
C THR A 191 1.98 -33.54 -19.66
N GLY A 192 2.41 -34.49 -18.83
CA GLY A 192 1.97 -35.90 -18.88
C GLY A 192 0.70 -36.16 -18.05
N ASP A 193 0.19 -35.15 -17.30
CA ASP A 193 -0.98 -35.25 -16.46
C ASP A 193 -2.26 -35.11 -17.32
N GLY A 194 -3.07 -36.16 -17.37
CA GLY A 194 -4.32 -36.18 -18.17
C GLY A 194 -5.35 -35.16 -17.75
N ALA A 195 -5.53 -34.93 -16.45
CA ALA A 195 -6.47 -33.96 -15.92
C ALA A 195 -6.00 -32.51 -16.20
N ARG A 196 -4.70 -32.26 -16.13
CA ARG A 196 -4.11 -30.96 -16.50
C ARG A 196 -4.24 -30.70 -17.99
N ASN A 197 -4.03 -31.70 -18.84
CA ASN A 197 -4.27 -31.61 -20.29
C ASN A 197 -5.76 -31.32 -20.60
N ALA A 198 -6.69 -31.97 -19.91
CA ALA A 198 -8.10 -31.69 -20.06
C ALA A 198 -8.43 -30.24 -19.65
N LEU A 199 -7.85 -29.75 -18.55
CA LEU A 199 -7.98 -28.35 -18.14
C LEU A 199 -7.44 -27.38 -19.19
N TYR A 200 -6.27 -27.63 -19.81
CA TYR A 200 -5.71 -26.78 -20.85
C TYR A 200 -6.61 -26.75 -22.10
N ARG A 201 -7.12 -27.90 -22.51
CA ARG A 201 -8.08 -27.98 -23.63
C ARG A 201 -9.37 -27.22 -23.33
N TRP A 202 -9.90 -27.34 -22.10
CA TRP A 202 -11.08 -26.58 -21.67
C TRP A 202 -10.84 -25.06 -21.70
N ILE A 203 -9.64 -24.59 -21.27
CA ILE A 203 -9.28 -23.18 -21.31
C ILE A 203 -9.16 -22.65 -22.74
N VAL A 204 -8.49 -23.40 -23.63
CA VAL A 204 -8.12 -22.95 -24.99
C VAL A 204 -9.27 -23.11 -25.98
N ASP A 205 -9.99 -24.24 -25.90
CA ASP A 205 -10.96 -24.67 -26.91
C ASP A 205 -12.41 -24.68 -26.37
N GLY A 206 -12.57 -24.44 -25.07
CA GLY A 206 -13.90 -24.34 -24.44
C GLY A 206 -14.49 -25.67 -23.97
N ARG A 207 -15.71 -25.60 -23.47
CA ARG A 207 -16.45 -26.71 -22.85
C ARG A 207 -16.61 -27.91 -23.80
N GLU A 208 -16.88 -27.64 -25.09
CA GLU A 208 -17.14 -28.68 -26.08
C GLU A 208 -15.94 -29.57 -26.36
N ALA A 209 -14.71 -29.05 -26.15
CA ALA A 209 -13.48 -29.83 -26.33
C ALA A 209 -13.27 -30.90 -25.24
N VAL A 210 -14.00 -30.80 -24.11
CA VAL A 210 -13.92 -31.74 -22.98
C VAL A 210 -15.35 -32.14 -22.58
N PRO A 211 -16.05 -33.02 -23.35
CA PRO A 211 -17.44 -33.41 -23.10
C PRO A 211 -17.63 -34.10 -21.74
N ASP A 212 -16.66 -34.89 -21.30
CA ASP A 212 -16.71 -35.56 -19.99
C ASP A 212 -16.23 -34.61 -18.88
N LEU A 213 -17.15 -34.13 -18.06
CA LEU A 213 -16.85 -33.29 -16.91
C LEU A 213 -15.99 -33.98 -15.84
N ALA A 214 -16.02 -35.33 -15.77
CA ALA A 214 -15.22 -36.08 -14.82
C ALA A 214 -13.70 -36.01 -15.14
N ALA A 215 -13.34 -35.67 -16.39
CA ALA A 215 -11.95 -35.44 -16.77
C ALA A 215 -11.41 -34.10 -16.29
N LEU A 216 -12.27 -33.14 -15.90
CA LEU A 216 -11.89 -31.82 -15.43
C LEU A 216 -11.68 -31.80 -13.90
N PRO A 217 -10.86 -30.87 -13.36
CA PRO A 217 -10.84 -30.61 -11.93
C PRO A 217 -12.22 -30.32 -11.38
N ALA A 218 -12.52 -30.82 -10.17
CA ALA A 218 -13.86 -30.76 -9.56
C ALA A 218 -14.45 -29.34 -9.55
N LEU A 219 -13.61 -28.32 -9.29
CA LEU A 219 -14.01 -26.91 -9.29
C LEU A 219 -14.48 -26.43 -10.67
N VAL A 220 -13.82 -26.85 -11.74
CA VAL A 220 -14.17 -26.47 -13.12
C VAL A 220 -15.44 -27.21 -13.55
N ALA A 221 -15.57 -28.49 -13.20
CA ALA A 221 -16.78 -29.25 -13.43
C ALA A 221 -17.99 -28.64 -12.70
N ALA A 222 -17.80 -28.17 -11.46
CA ALA A 222 -18.82 -27.48 -10.69
C ALA A 222 -19.20 -26.11 -11.27
N LEU A 223 -18.23 -25.35 -11.83
CA LEU A 223 -18.51 -24.12 -12.56
C LEU A 223 -19.45 -24.39 -13.76
N GLU A 224 -19.16 -25.43 -14.56
CA GLU A 224 -20.02 -25.77 -15.72
C GLU A 224 -21.43 -26.17 -15.27
N ARG A 225 -21.55 -26.97 -14.20
CA ARG A 225 -22.87 -27.29 -13.60
C ARG A 225 -23.58 -26.04 -13.07
N ALA A 226 -22.85 -25.10 -12.45
CA ALA A 226 -23.45 -23.86 -11.93
C ALA A 226 -24.01 -22.97 -13.08
N ARG A 227 -23.40 -23.00 -14.28
CA ARG A 227 -23.90 -22.32 -15.48
C ARG A 227 -25.18 -22.93 -16.01
N GLU A 228 -25.39 -24.23 -15.78
CA GLU A 228 -26.57 -24.98 -16.21
C GLU A 228 -27.69 -25.02 -15.13
N ALA A 229 -27.39 -24.57 -13.90
CA ALA A 229 -28.31 -24.62 -12.76
C ALA A 229 -29.56 -23.78 -13.01
N ARG A 230 -30.73 -24.38 -12.67
CA ARG A 230 -32.03 -23.75 -12.88
C ARG A 230 -32.68 -23.25 -11.60
N THR A 231 -32.14 -23.62 -10.45
CA THR A 231 -32.67 -23.24 -9.15
C THR A 231 -31.59 -22.69 -8.24
N ARG A 232 -31.98 -21.81 -7.33
CA ARG A 232 -31.12 -21.27 -6.27
C ARG A 232 -30.50 -22.38 -5.43
N ASP A 233 -31.29 -23.39 -5.08
CA ASP A 233 -30.85 -24.45 -4.15
C ASP A 233 -29.81 -25.38 -4.79
N GLU A 234 -29.85 -25.60 -6.11
CA GLU A 234 -28.77 -26.24 -6.87
C GLU A 234 -27.48 -25.45 -6.77
N VAL A 235 -27.54 -24.13 -6.96
CA VAL A 235 -26.36 -23.24 -6.86
C VAL A 235 -25.80 -23.24 -5.44
N VAL A 236 -26.64 -23.14 -4.41
CA VAL A 236 -26.24 -23.20 -3.01
C VAL A 236 -25.54 -24.53 -2.69
N ALA A 237 -26.07 -25.66 -3.19
CA ALA A 237 -25.44 -26.97 -3.02
C ALA A 237 -24.05 -27.01 -3.68
N LEU A 238 -23.93 -26.57 -4.95
CA LEU A 238 -22.65 -26.53 -5.66
C LEU A 238 -21.60 -25.61 -4.96
N VAL A 239 -22.04 -24.45 -4.46
CA VAL A 239 -21.15 -23.54 -3.71
C VAL A 239 -20.61 -24.24 -2.47
N ARG A 240 -21.45 -24.90 -1.67
CA ARG A 240 -21.03 -25.58 -0.44
C ARG A 240 -20.19 -26.82 -0.69
N GLU A 241 -20.58 -27.66 -1.65
CA GLU A 241 -19.89 -28.93 -1.95
C GLU A 241 -18.52 -28.70 -2.57
N HIS A 242 -18.42 -27.76 -3.50
CA HIS A 242 -17.19 -27.54 -4.29
C HIS A 242 -16.44 -26.25 -3.93
N ARG A 243 -16.88 -25.48 -2.91
CA ARG A 243 -16.30 -24.20 -2.50
C ARG A 243 -16.15 -23.23 -3.67
N LEU A 244 -17.19 -23.13 -4.48
CA LEU A 244 -17.18 -22.25 -5.65
C LEU A 244 -16.92 -20.80 -5.22
N PRO A 245 -15.96 -20.10 -5.85
CA PRO A 245 -15.77 -18.67 -5.60
C PRO A 245 -16.93 -17.89 -6.24
N ARG A 246 -17.15 -16.67 -5.74
CA ARG A 246 -18.19 -15.77 -6.26
C ARG A 246 -18.14 -15.62 -7.79
N GLU A 247 -16.95 -15.58 -8.36
CA GLU A 247 -16.71 -15.43 -9.79
C GLU A 247 -17.20 -16.62 -10.63
N ALA A 248 -17.42 -17.77 -10.00
CA ALA A 248 -18.01 -18.97 -10.63
C ALA A 248 -19.53 -19.00 -10.57
N VAL A 249 -20.15 -18.11 -9.80
CA VAL A 249 -21.61 -18.06 -9.63
C VAL A 249 -22.23 -17.16 -10.71
N PRO A 250 -23.23 -17.63 -11.49
CA PRO A 250 -23.97 -16.81 -12.46
C PRO A 250 -24.59 -15.58 -11.79
N THR A 251 -24.58 -14.45 -12.51
CA THR A 251 -24.90 -13.13 -11.94
C THR A 251 -26.35 -13.03 -11.41
N GLU A 252 -27.30 -13.75 -12.03
CA GLU A 252 -28.67 -13.80 -11.57
C GLU A 252 -28.82 -14.31 -10.14
N TRP A 253 -28.03 -15.29 -9.72
CA TRP A 253 -28.07 -15.87 -8.38
C TRP A 253 -27.35 -15.02 -7.32
N LEU A 254 -26.51 -14.07 -7.74
CA LEU A 254 -25.84 -13.14 -6.81
C LEU A 254 -26.77 -12.07 -6.21
N ARG A 255 -28.06 -12.13 -6.49
CA ARG A 255 -29.09 -11.32 -5.82
C ARG A 255 -29.69 -12.03 -4.60
N GLU A 256 -29.43 -13.31 -4.44
CA GLU A 256 -30.01 -14.17 -3.42
C GLU A 256 -29.15 -14.22 -2.15
N ALA A 257 -29.74 -13.85 -1.00
CA ALA A 257 -29.03 -13.87 0.29
C ALA A 257 -28.50 -15.27 0.65
N ALA A 258 -29.26 -16.34 0.34
CA ALA A 258 -28.87 -17.72 0.60
C ALA A 258 -27.59 -18.14 -0.16
N VAL A 259 -27.38 -17.63 -1.37
CA VAL A 259 -26.16 -17.87 -2.14
C VAL A 259 -24.95 -17.17 -1.48
N TRP A 260 -25.14 -15.94 -1.03
CA TRP A 260 -24.09 -15.22 -0.30
C TRP A 260 -23.78 -15.84 1.08
N GLU A 261 -24.79 -16.42 1.73
CA GLU A 261 -24.58 -17.15 2.98
C GLU A 261 -23.71 -18.38 2.76
N ALA A 262 -23.98 -19.15 1.70
CA ALA A 262 -23.12 -20.28 1.31
C ALA A 262 -21.71 -19.84 0.93
N LEU A 263 -21.57 -18.74 0.18
CA LEU A 263 -20.26 -18.17 -0.17
C LEU A 263 -19.47 -17.70 1.06
N LEU A 264 -20.15 -17.19 2.09
CA LEU A 264 -19.52 -16.64 3.30
C LEU A 264 -18.76 -17.72 4.10
N ASP A 265 -19.16 -18.98 4.02
CA ASP A 265 -18.51 -20.09 4.75
C ASP A 265 -17.02 -20.20 4.45
N ASP A 266 -16.63 -20.11 3.18
CA ASP A 266 -15.24 -20.25 2.71
C ASP A 266 -14.69 -18.96 2.05
N MET A 267 -15.36 -17.81 2.25
CA MET A 267 -14.97 -16.56 1.59
C MET A 267 -13.58 -16.09 2.06
N PRO A 268 -12.61 -15.88 1.13
CA PRO A 268 -11.32 -15.31 1.47
C PRO A 268 -11.46 -13.91 2.08
N MET A 269 -10.58 -13.54 3.02
CA MET A 269 -10.63 -12.27 3.75
C MET A 269 -10.70 -11.04 2.82
N THR A 270 -9.89 -11.01 1.77
CA THR A 270 -9.91 -9.90 0.79
C THR A 270 -11.22 -9.83 0.01
N ALA A 271 -11.86 -10.97 -0.26
CA ALA A 271 -13.17 -11.02 -0.89
C ALA A 271 -14.26 -10.57 0.10
N LEU A 272 -14.19 -11.00 1.37
CA LEU A 272 -15.10 -10.56 2.42
C LEU A 272 -15.12 -9.03 2.53
N ILE A 273 -13.93 -8.43 2.71
CA ILE A 273 -13.77 -6.97 2.83
C ILE A 273 -14.38 -6.23 1.62
N ARG A 274 -14.17 -6.73 0.40
CA ARG A 274 -14.71 -6.12 -0.83
C ARG A 274 -16.21 -6.28 -1.00
N ASN A 275 -16.80 -7.32 -0.41
CA ASN A 275 -18.22 -7.63 -0.59
C ASN A 275 -19.12 -7.20 0.59
N LEU A 276 -18.59 -6.55 1.64
CA LEU A 276 -19.37 -6.12 2.81
C LEU A 276 -20.63 -5.32 2.42
N ALA A 277 -20.48 -4.35 1.52
CA ALA A 277 -21.61 -3.57 0.99
C ALA A 277 -22.66 -4.45 0.30
N THR A 278 -22.22 -5.43 -0.49
CA THR A 278 -23.14 -6.36 -1.16
C THR A 278 -23.86 -7.25 -0.16
N LEU A 279 -23.15 -7.81 0.82
CA LEU A 279 -23.73 -8.62 1.89
C LEU A 279 -24.81 -7.86 2.69
N THR A 280 -24.57 -6.55 2.91
CA THR A 280 -25.55 -5.66 3.55
C THR A 280 -26.77 -5.41 2.64
N ARG A 281 -26.54 -5.13 1.36
CA ARG A 281 -27.60 -4.85 0.39
C ARG A 281 -28.52 -6.03 0.11
N VAL A 282 -28.00 -7.25 0.09
CA VAL A 282 -28.83 -8.45 -0.06
C VAL A 282 -29.52 -8.87 1.23
N GLY A 283 -29.38 -8.10 2.32
CA GLY A 283 -30.04 -8.34 3.60
C GLY A 283 -29.42 -9.44 4.46
N LEU A 284 -28.23 -9.95 4.10
CA LEU A 284 -27.53 -10.96 4.88
C LEU A 284 -26.84 -10.37 6.10
N VAL A 285 -26.19 -9.22 5.94
CA VAL A 285 -25.52 -8.49 7.01
C VAL A 285 -26.43 -7.35 7.49
N VAL A 286 -27.16 -7.64 8.58
CA VAL A 286 -28.04 -6.68 9.28
C VAL A 286 -27.80 -6.73 10.78
N PRO A 287 -28.13 -5.68 11.55
CA PRO A 287 -27.94 -5.68 13.01
C PRO A 287 -28.57 -6.91 13.67
N GLY A 288 -27.79 -7.61 14.52
CA GLY A 288 -28.23 -8.76 15.28
C GLY A 288 -28.25 -10.12 14.54
N ALA A 289 -28.05 -10.14 13.21
CA ALA A 289 -28.04 -11.38 12.43
C ALA A 289 -26.83 -12.28 12.76
N GLU A 290 -26.99 -13.60 12.60
CA GLU A 290 -25.91 -14.58 12.77
C GLU A 290 -24.78 -14.32 11.75
N ALA A 291 -25.12 -14.06 10.51
CA ALA A 291 -24.15 -13.74 9.47
C ALA A 291 -23.32 -12.49 9.83
N THR A 292 -23.92 -11.48 10.48
CA THR A 292 -23.19 -10.31 10.97
C THR A 292 -22.17 -10.69 12.04
N ARG A 293 -22.54 -11.54 13.01
CA ARG A 293 -21.60 -12.05 14.04
C ARG A 293 -20.43 -12.81 13.40
N ARG A 294 -20.70 -13.65 12.40
CA ARG A 294 -19.68 -14.38 11.64
C ARG A 294 -18.74 -13.43 10.89
N VAL A 295 -19.26 -12.43 10.19
CA VAL A 295 -18.47 -11.41 9.49
C VAL A 295 -17.57 -10.66 10.47
N VAL A 296 -18.12 -10.19 11.59
CA VAL A 296 -17.36 -9.48 12.64
C VAL A 296 -16.24 -10.37 13.22
N ALA A 297 -16.54 -11.64 13.51
CA ALA A 297 -15.54 -12.60 14.00
C ALA A 297 -14.43 -12.84 12.97
N GLN A 298 -14.78 -13.00 11.70
CA GLN A 298 -13.80 -13.19 10.63
C GLN A 298 -12.90 -11.95 10.45
N LEU A 299 -13.46 -10.74 10.47
CA LEU A 299 -12.69 -9.49 10.37
C LEU A 299 -11.76 -9.28 11.56
N GLY A 300 -12.12 -9.80 12.75
CA GLY A 300 -11.30 -9.76 13.95
C GLY A 300 -10.22 -10.84 14.05
N ASP A 301 -10.18 -11.78 13.11
CA ASP A 301 -9.20 -12.88 13.09
C ASP A 301 -7.86 -12.42 12.50
N GLU A 302 -6.91 -12.05 13.38
CA GLU A 302 -5.57 -11.60 12.99
C GLU A 302 -4.80 -12.65 12.19
N GLY A 303 -4.98 -13.94 12.50
CA GLY A 303 -4.35 -15.05 11.77
C GLY A 303 -4.82 -15.10 10.31
N ARG A 304 -6.12 -14.93 10.08
CA ARG A 304 -6.70 -14.84 8.72
C ARG A 304 -6.24 -13.57 7.98
N LEU A 305 -6.21 -12.41 8.65
CA LEU A 305 -5.72 -11.16 8.07
C LEU A 305 -4.27 -11.31 7.60
N ARG A 306 -3.41 -11.86 8.44
CA ARG A 306 -1.98 -12.09 8.14
C ARG A 306 -1.79 -13.12 7.02
N LYS A 307 -2.47 -14.27 7.10
CA LYS A 307 -2.41 -15.32 6.05
C LYS A 307 -2.87 -14.79 4.69
N ALA A 308 -3.90 -13.95 4.67
CA ALA A 308 -4.43 -13.33 3.46
C ALA A 308 -3.62 -12.12 2.98
N ARG A 309 -2.58 -11.72 3.74
CA ARG A 309 -1.77 -10.51 3.46
C ARG A 309 -2.65 -9.28 3.22
N VAL A 310 -3.64 -9.09 4.09
CA VAL A 310 -4.54 -7.93 3.99
C VAL A 310 -3.75 -6.68 4.35
N HIS A 311 -3.62 -5.79 3.40
CA HIS A 311 -2.87 -4.56 3.59
C HIS A 311 -3.72 -3.48 4.31
N PRO A 312 -3.15 -2.72 5.27
CA PRO A 312 -3.89 -1.67 6.00
C PRO A 312 -4.64 -0.67 5.12
N ILE A 313 -4.05 -0.23 4.00
CA ILE A 313 -4.73 0.65 3.02
C ILE A 313 -6.03 0.02 2.50
N GLN A 314 -6.06 -1.28 2.25
CA GLN A 314 -7.26 -1.96 1.76
C GLN A 314 -8.37 -1.95 2.82
N VAL A 315 -8.00 -2.14 4.08
CA VAL A 315 -8.94 -2.07 5.21
C VAL A 315 -9.44 -0.64 5.41
N LEU A 316 -8.54 0.36 5.37
CA LEU A 316 -8.88 1.77 5.49
C LEU A 316 -9.83 2.23 4.38
N ALA A 317 -9.54 1.84 3.13
CA ALA A 317 -10.41 2.11 1.98
C ALA A 317 -11.81 1.47 2.15
N ALA A 318 -11.84 0.24 2.63
CA ALA A 318 -13.09 -0.48 2.89
C ALA A 318 -13.88 0.16 4.05
N LEU A 319 -13.20 0.52 5.14
CA LEU A 319 -13.80 1.23 6.28
C LEU A 319 -14.45 2.54 5.81
N LYS A 320 -13.69 3.39 5.12
CA LYS A 320 -14.17 4.66 4.61
C LYS A 320 -15.38 4.49 3.67
N THR A 321 -15.27 3.56 2.72
CA THR A 321 -16.35 3.29 1.76
C THR A 321 -17.57 2.70 2.46
N TYR A 322 -17.39 1.71 3.34
CA TYR A 322 -18.50 1.05 4.01
C TYR A 322 -19.24 1.99 4.97
N ALA A 323 -18.50 2.77 5.76
CA ALA A 323 -19.07 3.74 6.71
C ALA A 323 -19.84 4.88 6.00
N SER A 324 -19.42 5.27 4.78
CA SER A 324 -20.13 6.30 4.00
C SER A 324 -21.51 5.86 3.51
N GLY A 325 -21.83 4.55 3.52
CA GLY A 325 -23.10 4.01 3.05
C GLY A 325 -23.33 4.13 1.55
N ARG A 326 -22.31 4.44 0.76
CA ARG A 326 -22.38 4.59 -0.71
C ARG A 326 -21.14 4.08 -1.42
N GLY A 327 -21.32 3.63 -2.68
CA GLY A 327 -20.22 3.16 -3.51
C GLY A 327 -19.28 4.29 -3.92
N ALA A 328 -17.95 4.03 -3.87
CA ALA A 328 -16.94 5.02 -4.26
C ALA A 328 -16.97 5.37 -5.77
N ARG A 329 -17.46 4.46 -6.60
CA ARG A 329 -17.51 4.60 -8.08
C ARG A 329 -18.88 4.17 -8.66
N SER A 330 -19.93 4.14 -7.85
CA SER A 330 -21.28 3.72 -8.27
C SER A 330 -22.33 4.40 -7.39
N ASP A 331 -23.56 4.48 -7.89
CA ASP A 331 -24.71 5.04 -7.17
C ASP A 331 -25.33 4.06 -6.16
N THR A 332 -24.67 2.93 -5.89
CA THR A 332 -25.17 1.95 -4.93
C THR A 332 -25.09 2.48 -3.50
N THR A 333 -26.17 2.28 -2.73
CA THR A 333 -26.27 2.70 -1.33
C THR A 333 -26.62 1.52 -0.42
N TRP A 334 -26.29 1.65 0.86
CA TRP A 334 -26.63 0.72 1.95
C TRP A 334 -26.64 1.46 3.28
N THR A 335 -27.24 0.86 4.29
CA THR A 335 -27.14 1.33 5.67
C THR A 335 -25.98 0.62 6.35
N PRO A 336 -24.89 1.34 6.74
CA PRO A 336 -23.77 0.72 7.42
C PRO A 336 -24.19 0.05 8.73
N VAL A 337 -23.69 -1.16 8.98
CA VAL A 337 -23.90 -1.88 10.24
C VAL A 337 -22.77 -1.49 11.21
N PRO A 338 -23.06 -0.85 12.37
CA PRO A 338 -22.04 -0.33 13.27
C PRO A 338 -21.00 -1.37 13.70
N GLN A 339 -21.43 -2.60 13.99
CA GLN A 339 -20.54 -3.70 14.39
C GLN A 339 -19.51 -4.05 13.31
N VAL A 340 -19.88 -3.92 12.02
CA VAL A 340 -18.95 -4.15 10.89
C VAL A 340 -17.97 -3.00 10.77
N VAL A 341 -18.41 -1.76 10.96
CA VAL A 341 -17.54 -0.57 10.98
C VAL A 341 -16.51 -0.70 12.10
N ASP A 342 -16.93 -1.08 13.31
CA ASP A 342 -16.03 -1.31 14.46
C ASP A 342 -15.05 -2.48 14.23
N ALA A 343 -15.49 -3.52 13.50
CA ALA A 343 -14.62 -4.64 13.15
C ALA A 343 -13.57 -4.24 12.10
N LEU A 344 -13.91 -3.42 11.12
CA LEU A 344 -12.97 -2.87 10.16
C LEU A 344 -11.96 -1.92 10.82
N ASP A 345 -12.40 -1.10 11.77
CA ASP A 345 -11.51 -0.25 12.56
C ASP A 345 -10.44 -1.09 13.28
N ARG A 346 -10.83 -2.12 14.01
CA ARG A 346 -9.87 -3.04 14.65
C ARG A 346 -8.97 -3.76 13.64
N ALA A 347 -9.53 -4.22 12.53
CA ALA A 347 -8.77 -4.92 11.49
C ALA A 347 -7.68 -4.04 10.86
N PHE A 348 -7.87 -2.72 10.80
CA PHE A 348 -6.86 -1.78 10.31
C PHE A 348 -5.59 -1.85 11.15
N TYR A 349 -5.68 -1.77 12.47
CA TYR A 349 -4.52 -1.86 13.36
C TYR A 349 -3.89 -3.25 13.33
N ALA A 350 -4.72 -4.30 13.35
CA ALA A 350 -4.27 -5.69 13.29
C ALA A 350 -3.49 -6.01 12.01
N ALA A 351 -3.75 -5.31 10.91
CA ALA A 351 -3.06 -5.50 9.63
C ALA A 351 -1.59 -5.05 9.64
N PHE A 352 -1.18 -4.17 10.58
CA PHE A 352 0.24 -3.82 10.78
C PHE A 352 0.99 -4.85 11.65
N GLY A 353 0.29 -5.76 12.29
CA GLY A 353 0.88 -6.71 13.23
C GLY A 353 1.17 -6.09 14.60
N ASN A 354 1.82 -6.88 15.45
CA ASN A 354 2.10 -6.46 16.82
C ASN A 354 3.47 -5.76 16.89
N VAL A 355 3.47 -4.45 17.14
CA VAL A 355 4.67 -3.62 17.31
C VAL A 355 4.84 -3.34 18.80
N PRO A 356 6.00 -3.68 19.41
CA PRO A 356 6.23 -3.41 20.84
C PRO A 356 6.36 -1.90 21.09
N ALA A 357 5.81 -1.42 22.21
CA ALA A 357 5.97 -0.05 22.64
C ALA A 357 7.44 0.26 22.97
N THR A 358 7.93 1.40 22.50
CA THR A 358 9.30 1.85 22.76
C THR A 358 9.45 2.58 24.08
N GLY A 359 8.34 3.08 24.64
CA GLY A 359 8.32 3.90 25.85
C GLY A 359 8.91 5.30 25.65
N LYS A 360 9.18 5.73 24.43
CA LYS A 360 9.69 7.06 24.09
C LYS A 360 8.59 8.12 24.13
N ARG A 361 8.99 9.38 24.21
CA ARG A 361 8.09 10.55 24.08
C ARG A 361 8.05 10.94 22.60
N TRP A 362 6.87 10.81 22.00
CA TRP A 362 6.64 11.01 20.57
C TRP A 362 5.94 12.33 20.30
N LEU A 363 6.37 13.02 19.26
CA LEU A 363 5.59 14.08 18.62
C LEU A 363 5.26 13.61 17.20
N LEU A 364 3.97 13.33 16.97
CA LEU A 364 3.44 12.84 15.70
C LEU A 364 2.90 14.04 14.92
N ALA A 365 3.64 14.49 13.94
CA ALA A 365 3.35 15.71 13.20
C ALA A 365 2.75 15.38 11.83
N LEU A 366 1.49 15.78 11.64
CA LEU A 366 0.75 15.59 10.40
C LEU A 366 0.90 16.84 9.53
N ASP A 367 1.49 16.65 8.37
CA ASP A 367 1.48 17.66 7.31
C ASP A 367 0.04 17.79 6.79
N VAL A 368 -0.57 18.95 7.03
CA VAL A 368 -1.91 19.29 6.53
C VAL A 368 -1.87 20.40 5.48
N SER A 369 -0.71 20.58 4.83
CA SER A 369 -0.53 21.49 3.71
C SER A 369 -1.38 21.10 2.50
N GLY A 370 -1.50 22.01 1.52
CA GLY A 370 -2.32 21.80 0.33
C GLY A 370 -1.85 20.63 -0.55
N SER A 371 -0.55 20.35 -0.60
CA SER A 371 0.01 19.23 -1.37
C SER A 371 -0.46 17.86 -0.87
N MET A 372 -0.76 17.75 0.43
CA MET A 372 -1.25 16.51 1.04
C MET A 372 -2.73 16.18 0.71
N ASP A 373 -3.45 17.07 0.02
CA ASP A 373 -4.85 16.86 -0.40
C ASP A 373 -5.02 16.66 -1.91
N GLY A 374 -4.01 17.03 -2.70
CA GLY A 374 -4.11 17.09 -4.16
C GLY A 374 -4.02 15.76 -4.90
N SER A 375 -3.78 14.66 -4.21
CA SER A 375 -3.59 13.34 -4.81
C SER A 375 -4.22 12.22 -3.98
N THR A 376 -4.08 10.97 -4.44
CA THR A 376 -4.59 9.79 -3.71
C THR A 376 -3.46 8.81 -3.43
N VAL A 377 -3.43 8.25 -2.23
CA VAL A 377 -2.47 7.20 -1.86
C VAL A 377 -2.83 5.91 -2.60
N ALA A 378 -1.87 5.35 -3.35
CA ALA A 378 -2.01 4.12 -4.12
C ALA A 378 -3.26 4.08 -5.03
N GLY A 379 -3.69 5.23 -5.54
CA GLY A 379 -4.89 5.36 -6.39
C GLY A 379 -6.22 5.03 -5.70
N VAL A 380 -6.28 5.08 -4.37
CA VAL A 380 -7.52 4.82 -3.61
C VAL A 380 -8.39 6.07 -3.58
N PRO A 381 -9.60 6.04 -4.17
CA PRO A 381 -10.46 7.22 -4.21
C PRO A 381 -10.75 7.81 -2.84
N GLY A 382 -10.51 9.11 -2.68
CA GLY A 382 -10.76 9.85 -1.45
C GLY A 382 -9.84 9.53 -0.28
N LEU A 383 -8.79 8.72 -0.47
CA LEU A 383 -7.71 8.53 0.49
C LEU A 383 -6.57 9.47 0.12
N THR A 384 -6.62 10.71 0.60
CA THR A 384 -5.54 11.69 0.39
C THR A 384 -4.35 11.38 1.29
N PRO A 385 -3.12 11.84 0.95
CA PRO A 385 -1.96 11.75 1.83
C PRO A 385 -2.22 12.30 3.24
N ARG A 386 -2.99 13.39 3.38
CA ARG A 386 -3.40 13.98 4.67
C ARG A 386 -4.18 12.99 5.53
N VAL A 387 -5.22 12.39 4.97
CA VAL A 387 -6.05 11.39 5.65
C VAL A 387 -5.23 10.15 6.00
N ALA A 388 -4.39 9.74 5.09
CA ALA A 388 -3.50 8.61 5.24
C ALA A 388 -2.44 8.86 6.33
N ALA A 389 -1.90 10.06 6.43
CA ALA A 389 -0.98 10.47 7.48
C ALA A 389 -1.59 10.36 8.88
N ALA A 390 -2.85 10.80 9.03
CA ALA A 390 -3.58 10.67 10.30
C ALA A 390 -3.77 9.20 10.70
N ALA A 391 -4.13 8.34 9.75
CA ALA A 391 -4.29 6.90 10.00
C ALA A 391 -2.96 6.26 10.44
N MET A 392 -1.84 6.60 9.79
CA MET A 392 -0.52 6.10 10.16
C MET A 392 -0.05 6.60 11.53
N ALA A 393 -0.31 7.87 11.86
CA ALA A 393 0.02 8.43 13.16
C ALA A 393 -0.73 7.71 14.30
N LEU A 394 -1.99 7.33 14.06
CA LEU A 394 -2.76 6.56 15.04
C LEU A 394 -2.19 5.16 15.31
N VAL A 395 -1.53 4.53 14.35
CA VAL A 395 -0.84 3.25 14.59
C VAL A 395 0.23 3.43 15.66
N THR A 396 1.06 4.46 15.57
CA THR A 396 2.05 4.80 16.60
C THR A 396 1.38 5.23 17.90
N ALA A 397 0.35 6.09 17.85
CA ALA A 397 -0.35 6.56 19.03
C ALA A 397 -1.08 5.45 19.82
N ASN A 398 -1.55 4.40 19.16
CA ASN A 398 -2.13 3.22 19.84
C ASN A 398 -1.08 2.37 20.57
N THR A 399 0.15 2.38 20.08
CA THR A 399 1.27 1.62 20.67
C THR A 399 1.97 2.40 21.76
N GLU A 400 2.22 3.69 21.53
CA GLU A 400 3.02 4.56 22.40
C GLU A 400 2.15 5.38 23.35
N ARG A 401 2.38 5.25 24.67
CA ARG A 401 1.59 5.97 25.68
C ARG A 401 1.91 7.46 25.75
N ASN A 402 3.18 7.82 25.55
CA ASN A 402 3.67 9.18 25.66
C ASN A 402 3.76 9.80 24.26
N HIS A 403 2.66 10.33 23.75
CA HIS A 403 2.63 10.97 22.45
C HIS A 403 1.83 12.27 22.46
N THR A 404 2.17 13.16 21.55
CA THR A 404 1.40 14.36 21.19
C THR A 404 1.18 14.35 19.69
N ILE A 405 -0.06 14.52 19.23
CA ILE A 405 -0.39 14.62 17.80
C ILE A 405 -0.58 16.09 17.46
N VAL A 406 0.08 16.56 16.41
CA VAL A 406 -0.01 17.94 15.94
C VAL A 406 -0.29 17.98 14.44
N GLY A 407 -1.03 18.97 13.99
CA GLY A 407 -1.14 19.32 12.57
C GLY A 407 -0.31 20.55 12.28
N PHE A 408 0.37 20.57 11.13
CA PHE A 408 1.17 21.73 10.74
C PHE A 408 1.02 22.10 9.28
N THR A 409 1.18 23.41 9.00
CA THR A 409 1.29 23.99 7.66
C THR A 409 2.49 24.94 7.63
N SER A 410 2.31 26.21 7.24
CA SER A 410 3.28 27.29 7.39
C SER A 410 2.80 28.32 8.41
N ALA A 411 3.74 29.01 9.06
CA ALA A 411 3.42 30.15 9.88
C ALA A 411 3.12 31.39 9.00
N GLY A 412 2.25 32.31 9.48
CA GLY A 412 1.99 33.59 8.82
C GLY A 412 0.59 33.76 8.19
N GLY A 413 -0.30 32.79 8.29
CA GLY A 413 -1.76 32.96 8.06
C GLY A 413 -2.24 33.19 6.63
N ASP A 414 -1.39 33.50 5.68
CA ASP A 414 -1.73 33.72 4.28
C ASP A 414 -1.24 32.59 3.38
N TRP A 415 -2.01 32.29 2.33
CA TRP A 415 -1.68 31.27 1.31
C TRP A 415 -0.28 31.46 0.68
N TYR A 416 0.24 32.69 0.70
CA TYR A 416 1.56 33.08 0.21
C TYR A 416 2.48 33.65 1.29
N GLY A 417 2.02 33.69 2.56
CA GLY A 417 2.76 34.26 3.69
C GLY A 417 3.88 33.33 4.15
N GLN A 418 5.12 33.66 3.84
CA GLN A 418 6.30 33.04 4.42
C GLN A 418 6.69 33.85 5.66
N SER A 419 6.54 33.30 6.85
CA SER A 419 7.13 33.93 8.03
C SER A 419 8.65 33.79 7.99
N THR A 420 9.36 34.88 8.13
CA THR A 420 10.83 34.90 8.30
C THR A 420 11.25 34.79 9.75
N ASP A 421 10.29 34.83 10.69
CA ASP A 421 10.54 34.70 12.12
C ASP A 421 10.60 33.24 12.55
N VAL A 422 11.77 32.81 13.02
CA VAL A 422 12.00 31.46 13.57
C VAL A 422 11.21 31.20 14.87
N GLN A 423 10.74 32.24 15.54
CA GLN A 423 9.92 32.13 16.75
C GLN A 423 8.43 32.02 16.46
N ASP A 424 8.04 32.31 15.22
CA ASP A 424 6.65 32.17 14.80
C ASP A 424 6.34 30.68 14.53
N VAL A 425 5.51 30.10 15.37
CA VAL A 425 5.03 28.72 15.29
C VAL A 425 3.50 28.65 15.12
N SER A 426 2.89 29.73 14.66
CA SER A 426 1.42 29.85 14.51
C SER A 426 0.82 28.84 13.53
N GLY A 427 1.62 28.33 12.60
CA GLY A 427 1.19 27.31 11.64
C GLY A 427 1.09 25.88 12.19
N LEU A 428 1.32 25.67 13.50
CA LEU A 428 1.18 24.38 14.16
C LEU A 428 0.15 24.42 15.27
N SER A 429 -0.71 23.41 15.31
CA SER A 429 -1.72 23.25 16.36
C SER A 429 -1.73 21.81 16.88
N PRO A 430 -1.78 21.60 18.21
CA PRO A 430 -2.10 20.31 18.79
C PRO A 430 -3.48 19.84 18.31
N LEU A 431 -3.57 18.57 17.91
CA LEU A 431 -4.83 17.96 17.49
C LEU A 431 -5.45 17.17 18.64
N VAL A 432 -6.74 17.37 18.87
CA VAL A 432 -7.49 16.65 19.90
C VAL A 432 -7.95 15.31 19.30
N ILE A 433 -7.02 14.38 19.16
CA ILE A 433 -7.25 13.04 18.65
C ILE A 433 -6.89 12.04 19.74
N SER A 434 -7.86 11.23 20.15
CA SER A 434 -7.61 10.11 21.07
C SER A 434 -7.20 8.85 20.29
N PRO A 435 -6.19 8.10 20.76
CA PRO A 435 -5.88 6.78 20.17
C PRO A 435 -7.06 5.79 20.22
N ARG A 436 -8.04 6.03 21.10
CA ARG A 436 -9.27 5.23 21.21
C ARG A 436 -10.42 5.75 20.35
N GLN A 437 -10.22 6.88 19.68
CA GLN A 437 -11.21 7.43 18.75
C GLN A 437 -11.28 6.54 17.52
N ARG A 438 -12.47 6.43 16.94
CA ARG A 438 -12.66 5.65 15.71
C ARG A 438 -11.86 6.26 14.56
N LEU A 439 -11.26 5.39 13.77
CA LEU A 439 -10.43 5.82 12.64
C LEU A 439 -11.23 6.61 11.59
N ASP A 440 -12.50 6.26 11.34
CA ASP A 440 -13.37 6.99 10.41
C ASP A 440 -13.69 8.42 10.88
N ASP A 441 -13.83 8.63 12.20
CA ASP A 441 -14.02 9.97 12.77
C ASP A 441 -12.75 10.82 12.65
N VAL A 442 -11.58 10.21 12.92
CA VAL A 442 -10.28 10.89 12.79
C VAL A 442 -9.99 11.26 11.33
N VAL A 443 -10.28 10.35 10.41
CA VAL A 443 -10.18 10.59 8.97
C VAL A 443 -11.06 11.76 8.54
N THR A 444 -12.29 11.83 9.03
CA THR A 444 -13.22 12.93 8.76
C THR A 444 -12.74 14.24 9.38
N TYR A 445 -12.25 14.19 10.60
CA TYR A 445 -11.71 15.37 11.30
C TYR A 445 -10.51 15.98 10.56
N THR A 446 -9.52 15.15 10.20
CA THR A 446 -8.30 15.61 9.54
C THR A 446 -8.52 16.09 8.11
N ALA A 447 -9.49 15.53 7.40
CA ALA A 447 -9.86 15.99 6.06
C ALA A 447 -10.44 17.41 6.04
N ASN A 448 -10.96 17.89 7.18
CA ASN A 448 -11.57 19.22 7.31
C ASN A 448 -10.64 20.26 7.97
N LEU A 449 -9.38 19.91 8.26
CA LEU A 449 -8.43 20.88 8.80
C LEU A 449 -8.07 21.94 7.77
N PRO A 450 -7.84 23.22 8.18
CA PRO A 450 -7.30 24.25 7.31
C PRO A 450 -5.97 23.81 6.71
N PHE A 451 -5.68 24.24 5.51
CA PHE A 451 -4.42 23.95 4.82
C PHE A 451 -3.68 25.25 4.47
N GLY A 452 -2.38 25.15 4.15
CA GLY A 452 -1.50 26.28 3.82
C GLY A 452 -0.24 25.78 3.12
N GLY A 453 0.84 26.56 3.17
CA GLY A 453 2.17 26.15 2.73
C GLY A 453 2.78 25.07 3.62
N THR A 454 3.94 24.54 3.23
CA THR A 454 4.61 23.45 3.96
C THR A 454 5.88 23.94 4.67
N ASP A 455 5.88 23.89 6.00
CA ASP A 455 7.07 24.15 6.86
C ASP A 455 7.36 22.96 7.77
N CYS A 456 8.15 22.01 7.28
CA CYS A 456 8.53 20.81 8.04
C CYS A 456 9.47 21.09 9.22
N SER A 457 9.93 22.32 9.44
CA SER A 457 10.68 22.69 10.64
C SER A 457 9.80 22.99 11.86
N LEU A 458 8.53 23.29 11.62
CA LEU A 458 7.57 23.72 12.66
C LEU A 458 7.48 22.75 13.85
N PRO A 459 7.42 21.43 13.69
CA PRO A 459 7.32 20.52 14.83
C PRO A 459 8.47 20.67 15.83
N MET A 460 9.73 20.79 15.32
CA MET A 460 10.90 20.97 16.17
C MET A 460 10.96 22.36 16.79
N ARG A 461 10.61 23.41 16.02
CA ARG A 461 10.56 24.80 16.50
C ARG A 461 9.48 25.00 17.58
N TRP A 462 8.31 24.40 17.38
CA TRP A 462 7.23 24.44 18.35
C TRP A 462 7.60 23.73 19.66
N ALA A 463 8.18 22.53 19.58
CA ALA A 463 8.65 21.80 20.74
C ALA A 463 9.74 22.57 21.51
N LEU A 464 10.66 23.21 20.79
CA LEU A 464 11.70 24.07 21.36
C LEU A 464 11.09 25.27 22.10
N LYS A 465 10.21 26.02 21.43
CA LYS A 465 9.56 27.21 22.01
C LYS A 465 8.76 26.90 23.27
N ASN A 466 8.05 25.78 23.27
CA ASN A 466 7.21 25.36 24.39
C ASN A 466 7.94 24.46 25.40
N ARG A 467 9.25 24.23 25.24
CA ARG A 467 10.06 23.35 26.09
C ARG A 467 9.47 21.94 26.26
N VAL A 468 8.85 21.44 25.21
CA VAL A 468 8.30 20.08 25.18
C VAL A 468 9.44 19.07 24.98
N GLU A 469 9.59 18.15 25.90
CA GLU A 469 10.58 17.09 25.79
C GLU A 469 10.10 15.98 24.84
N VAL A 470 10.77 15.84 23.72
CA VAL A 470 10.50 14.86 22.66
C VAL A 470 11.73 13.99 22.44
N ASP A 471 11.55 12.67 22.41
CA ASP A 471 12.61 11.73 22.05
C ASP A 471 12.59 11.43 20.55
N VAL A 472 11.40 11.37 19.95
CA VAL A 472 11.22 11.08 18.53
C VAL A 472 10.17 12.00 17.90
N PHE A 473 10.58 12.75 16.91
CA PHE A 473 9.69 13.46 16.00
C PHE A 473 9.36 12.53 14.83
N ALA A 474 8.07 12.23 14.60
CA ALA A 474 7.61 11.53 13.41
C ALA A 474 6.83 12.50 12.53
N ILE A 475 7.36 12.85 11.38
CA ILE A 475 6.75 13.79 10.43
C ILE A 475 6.19 13.01 9.24
N TYR A 476 4.88 13.07 9.07
CA TYR A 476 4.14 12.45 7.97
C TYR A 476 3.93 13.49 6.88
N THR A 477 4.66 13.40 5.76
CA THR A 477 4.73 14.45 4.75
C THR A 477 5.07 13.90 3.36
N ASP A 478 4.87 14.69 2.31
CA ASP A 478 5.44 14.44 0.99
C ASP A 478 6.85 15.00 0.82
N SER A 479 7.42 15.61 1.88
CA SER A 479 8.75 16.25 1.90
C SER A 479 8.91 17.45 0.96
N GLU A 480 7.84 18.00 0.42
CA GLU A 480 7.83 19.17 -0.46
C GLU A 480 7.80 20.49 0.35
N THR A 481 8.76 20.64 1.26
CA THR A 481 8.88 21.78 2.19
C THR A 481 9.48 23.01 1.52
N TRP A 482 8.94 24.22 1.80
CA TRP A 482 9.41 25.47 1.18
C TRP A 482 9.16 26.74 1.99
N ALA A 483 8.18 26.73 2.91
CA ALA A 483 7.62 27.95 3.49
C ALA A 483 8.27 28.35 4.82
N GLY A 484 9.25 27.60 5.31
CA GLY A 484 9.82 27.83 6.63
C GLY A 484 11.10 28.69 6.64
N PRO A 485 11.32 29.49 7.71
CA PRO A 485 12.51 30.33 7.87
C PRO A 485 13.77 29.55 8.25
N GLN A 486 13.64 28.24 8.49
CA GLN A 486 14.73 27.37 8.92
C GLN A 486 14.58 25.97 8.31
N ALA A 487 15.69 25.41 7.81
CA ALA A 487 15.71 24.04 7.31
C ALA A 487 15.38 23.03 8.43
N PRO A 488 14.61 21.95 8.16
CA PRO A 488 14.20 20.97 9.17
C PRO A 488 15.37 20.34 9.92
N ALA A 489 16.45 19.98 9.22
CA ALA A 489 17.66 19.43 9.85
C ALA A 489 18.30 20.41 10.84
N GLN A 490 18.36 21.70 10.52
CA GLN A 490 18.87 22.73 11.42
C GLN A 490 17.96 22.94 12.64
N ALA A 491 16.64 22.85 12.44
CA ALA A 491 15.69 22.94 13.54
C ALA A 491 15.86 21.79 14.53
N LEU A 492 16.06 20.54 14.06
CA LEU A 492 16.36 19.40 14.91
C LEU A 492 17.69 19.58 15.65
N GLN A 493 18.76 20.03 14.97
CA GLN A 493 20.04 20.27 15.60
C GLN A 493 19.95 21.35 16.70
N ARG A 494 19.17 22.38 16.48
CA ARG A 494 18.90 23.41 17.50
C ARG A 494 18.14 22.82 18.69
N TYR A 495 17.10 22.04 18.45
CA TYR A 495 16.34 21.36 19.49
C TYR A 495 17.22 20.42 20.32
N ARG A 496 18.10 19.64 19.67
CA ARG A 496 19.07 18.75 20.34
C ARG A 496 20.01 19.51 21.30
N ARG A 497 20.49 20.68 20.90
CA ARG A 497 21.36 21.48 21.74
C ARG A 497 20.66 22.08 22.96
N GLU A 498 19.40 22.46 22.80
CA GLU A 498 18.72 23.28 23.82
C GLU A 498 17.78 22.45 24.71
N VAL A 499 17.32 21.27 24.28
CA VAL A 499 16.32 20.49 25.02
C VAL A 499 16.71 19.02 25.20
N ASN A 500 16.89 18.24 24.11
CA ASN A 500 17.18 16.82 24.20
C ASN A 500 18.24 16.40 23.17
N PRO A 501 19.50 16.20 23.60
CA PRO A 501 20.60 15.82 22.69
C PRO A 501 20.37 14.51 21.94
N GLY A 502 19.55 13.61 22.49
CA GLY A 502 19.24 12.30 21.90
C GLY A 502 18.02 12.30 20.99
N ALA A 503 17.40 13.45 20.72
CA ALA A 503 16.19 13.51 19.89
C ALA A 503 16.44 13.00 18.46
N LYS A 504 15.49 12.23 17.95
CA LYS A 504 15.52 11.62 16.61
C LYS A 504 14.41 12.20 15.73
N LEU A 505 14.61 12.12 14.41
CA LEU A 505 13.61 12.47 13.41
C LEU A 505 13.30 11.25 12.55
N VAL A 506 12.04 10.93 12.42
CA VAL A 506 11.53 9.96 11.45
C VAL A 506 10.68 10.71 10.44
N VAL A 507 11.02 10.58 9.18
CA VAL A 507 10.25 11.12 8.05
C VAL A 507 9.47 9.97 7.44
N VAL A 508 8.14 10.06 7.47
CA VAL A 508 7.25 9.05 6.89
C VAL A 508 6.74 9.59 5.55
N GLY A 509 7.34 9.09 4.45
CA GLY A 509 7.02 9.53 3.09
C GLY A 509 5.64 9.04 2.65
N MET A 510 4.74 9.98 2.36
CA MET A 510 3.34 9.67 2.00
C MET A 510 3.12 9.52 0.49
N VAL A 511 4.12 9.86 -0.32
CA VAL A 511 4.11 9.76 -1.79
C VAL A 511 5.43 9.17 -2.29
N SER A 512 5.44 8.60 -3.51
CA SER A 512 6.64 7.97 -4.09
C SER A 512 7.52 8.96 -4.88
N ASN A 513 7.64 10.21 -4.40
CA ASN A 513 8.54 11.21 -4.99
C ASN A 513 10.01 10.97 -4.62
N GLY A 514 10.90 11.82 -5.15
CA GLY A 514 12.36 11.69 -5.00
C GLY A 514 12.98 12.52 -3.88
N PHE A 515 12.19 13.01 -2.91
CA PHE A 515 12.67 13.96 -1.88
C PHE A 515 12.47 13.45 -0.46
N THR A 516 13.38 13.88 0.44
CA THR A 516 13.25 13.69 1.89
C THR A 516 13.81 14.90 2.63
N ILE A 517 13.18 15.22 3.77
CA ILE A 517 13.71 16.22 4.71
C ILE A 517 14.72 15.61 5.71
N ALA A 518 14.89 14.28 5.70
CA ALA A 518 15.91 13.61 6.49
C ALA A 518 17.29 13.83 5.85
N ASP A 519 18.23 14.31 6.65
CA ASP A 519 19.63 14.44 6.26
C ASP A 519 20.29 13.06 6.24
N PRO A 520 20.79 12.57 5.09
CA PRO A 520 21.38 11.23 4.98
C PRO A 520 22.69 11.08 5.78
N ASP A 521 23.34 12.18 6.13
CA ASP A 521 24.57 12.18 6.94
C ASP A 521 24.31 12.22 8.45
N ASP A 522 23.04 12.35 8.90
CA ASP A 522 22.65 12.34 10.31
C ASP A 522 22.03 11.00 10.70
N ALA A 523 22.82 10.16 11.39
CA ALA A 523 22.35 8.85 11.87
C ALA A 523 21.15 8.91 12.85
N GLY A 524 20.78 10.09 13.34
CA GLY A 524 19.58 10.34 14.14
C GLY A 524 18.36 10.76 13.32
N MET A 525 18.45 10.68 11.99
CA MET A 525 17.33 10.88 11.07
C MET A 525 17.08 9.62 10.24
N LEU A 526 15.83 9.28 10.04
CA LEU A 526 15.39 8.11 9.28
C LEU A 526 14.30 8.52 8.30
N ASP A 527 14.44 8.10 7.03
CA ASP A 527 13.36 8.18 6.04
C ASP A 527 12.73 6.80 5.84
N VAL A 528 11.41 6.73 5.90
CA VAL A 528 10.66 5.48 5.69
C VAL A 528 9.44 5.70 4.81
N VAL A 529 8.99 4.64 4.18
CA VAL A 529 7.80 4.65 3.33
C VAL A 529 6.54 4.54 4.19
N GLY A 530 5.60 5.45 4.01
CA GLY A 530 4.27 5.38 4.62
C GLY A 530 3.46 4.18 4.10
N PHE A 531 2.66 3.58 4.97
CA PHE A 531 1.85 2.38 4.68
C PHE A 531 2.62 1.11 4.29
N ASP A 532 3.92 1.09 4.39
CA ASP A 532 4.65 -0.18 4.38
C ASP A 532 4.35 -0.92 5.69
N THR A 533 3.92 -2.17 5.61
CA THR A 533 3.58 -2.96 6.82
C THR A 533 4.76 -3.19 7.74
N ALA A 534 6.00 -3.06 7.25
CA ALA A 534 7.22 -3.14 8.06
C ALA A 534 7.56 -1.80 8.75
N THR A 535 7.03 -0.68 8.29
CA THR A 535 7.40 0.67 8.77
C THR A 535 7.24 0.84 10.29
N PRO A 536 6.15 0.42 10.96
CA PRO A 536 6.04 0.60 12.41
C PRO A 536 7.15 -0.11 13.20
N ALA A 537 7.55 -1.32 12.78
CA ALA A 537 8.65 -2.05 13.42
C ALA A 537 10.00 -1.36 13.18
N VAL A 538 10.29 -0.95 11.95
CA VAL A 538 11.52 -0.21 11.58
C VAL A 538 11.64 1.09 12.38
N ILE A 539 10.55 1.83 12.53
CA ILE A 539 10.50 3.06 13.35
C ILE A 539 10.78 2.75 14.83
N ALA A 540 10.20 1.68 15.38
CA ALA A 540 10.41 1.28 16.78
C ALA A 540 11.86 0.89 17.04
N ASP A 541 12.49 0.10 16.16
CA ASP A 541 13.89 -0.28 16.24
C ASP A 541 14.81 0.95 16.17
N PHE A 542 14.54 1.85 15.25
CA PHE A 542 15.28 3.11 15.15
C PHE A 542 15.13 3.95 16.42
N ALA A 543 13.92 4.12 16.95
CA ALA A 543 13.64 4.90 18.16
C ALA A 543 14.40 4.37 19.37
N THR A 544 14.50 3.05 19.53
CA THR A 544 15.20 2.40 20.64
C THR A 544 16.72 2.31 20.45
N GLY A 545 17.24 2.60 19.25
CA GLY A 545 18.65 2.47 18.92
C GLY A 545 19.09 1.02 18.70
N GLN A 546 18.13 0.11 18.55
CA GLN A 546 18.42 -1.23 18.03
C GLN A 546 18.86 -1.05 16.58
N VAL A 547 20.03 -1.60 16.24
CA VAL A 547 20.53 -1.54 14.86
C VAL A 547 19.51 -2.24 14.00
N VAL A 548 18.83 -1.49 13.13
CA VAL A 548 18.15 -2.10 11.99
C VAL A 548 19.24 -2.85 11.26
N GLY A 549 19.26 -4.17 11.42
CA GLY A 549 20.18 -5.00 10.67
C GLY A 549 20.03 -4.56 9.24
N SER A 550 21.09 -4.00 8.67
CA SER A 550 21.12 -3.60 7.28
C SER A 550 20.60 -4.80 6.50
N ALA A 551 19.35 -4.70 6.04
CA ALA A 551 18.89 -5.54 4.97
C ALA A 551 19.78 -5.18 3.79
N ALA A 552 20.94 -5.86 3.75
CA ALA A 552 21.95 -5.75 2.74
C ALA A 552 21.42 -6.30 1.40
#